data_a44a049c846c39e87b5682a17ee5cb7a
#
_entry.id   a44a049c846c39e87b5682a17ee5cb7a
#
_cell.length_a   1.000
_cell.length_b   1.000
_cell.length_c   1.000
_cell.angle_alpha   90.00
_cell.angle_beta   90.00
_cell.angle_gamma   90.00
#
_symmetry.space_group_name_H-M   'P 1'
#
loop_
_entity.id
_entity.type
_entity.pdbx_description
1 polymer ?
#
loop_
_entity_poly.entity_id
_entity_poly.type
_entity_poly.pdbx_seq_one_letter_code
_entity_poly.pdbx_strand_id
1 'polypeptide(L)'
;MLAVAAQLKGPMTVITPSLDIAQLFSDRTDIQLILLGGQWDSEQRLFAGSATLSLVARYRAHIAILGACALHAGLGLSASQEADADVKRAMLAASAEHWLVADHTKVNHCEPWLVAGLSDIHHLFLDRPWAELGDDPALSVHIADA
;
A
#
# COMPACT_ATOMS: atom_id res chain seq x y z
N MET A 1 -6.39 -4.79 -3.07
CA MET A 1 -6.30 -4.34 -1.66
C MET A 1 -7.48 -4.77 -0.80
N LEU A 2 -8.74 -4.61 -1.22
CA LEU A 2 -9.90 -5.03 -0.41
C LEU A 2 -9.88 -6.52 -0.02
N ALA A 3 -9.52 -7.41 -0.96
CA ALA A 3 -9.41 -8.84 -0.67
C ALA A 3 -8.34 -9.16 0.39
N VAL A 4 -7.23 -8.42 0.40
CA VAL A 4 -6.19 -8.55 1.43
C VAL A 4 -6.71 -8.03 2.77
N ALA A 5 -7.31 -6.85 2.79
CA ALA A 5 -7.87 -6.27 4.00
C ALA A 5 -8.94 -7.16 4.64
N ALA A 6 -9.76 -7.84 3.84
CA ALA A 6 -10.79 -8.78 4.32
C ALA A 6 -10.22 -9.99 5.06
N GLN A 7 -8.95 -10.34 4.85
CA GLN A 7 -8.27 -11.44 5.55
C GLN A 7 -7.70 -11.03 6.92
N LEU A 8 -7.63 -9.73 7.22
CA LEU A 8 -7.06 -9.25 8.48
C LEU A 8 -7.97 -9.62 9.67
N LYS A 9 -7.35 -10.17 10.70
CA LYS A 9 -8.01 -10.59 11.94
C LYS A 9 -7.46 -9.76 13.10
N GLY A 10 -8.37 -9.21 13.91
CA GLY A 10 -8.00 -8.42 15.09
C GLY A 10 -7.57 -9.26 16.30
N PRO A 11 -7.25 -8.61 17.42
CA PRO A 11 -7.36 -7.16 17.62
C PRO A 11 -6.21 -6.37 16.97
N MET A 12 -6.53 -5.26 16.33
CA MET A 12 -5.53 -4.35 15.75
C MET A 12 -6.10 -2.94 15.52
N THR A 13 -5.21 -1.98 15.25
CA THR A 13 -5.57 -0.65 14.75
C THR A 13 -5.31 -0.62 13.25
N VAL A 14 -6.31 -0.20 12.48
CA VAL A 14 -6.22 0.02 11.03
C VAL A 14 -6.30 1.52 10.77
N ILE A 15 -5.29 2.05 10.09
CA ILE A 15 -5.21 3.46 9.67
C ILE A 15 -5.27 3.45 8.14
N THR A 16 -6.25 4.12 7.57
CA THR A 16 -6.46 4.08 6.12
C THR A 16 -6.98 5.41 5.58
N PRO A 17 -6.52 5.86 4.40
CA PRO A 17 -7.14 6.94 3.65
C PRO A 17 -8.28 6.45 2.74
N SER A 18 -8.45 5.14 2.58
CA SER A 18 -9.43 4.55 1.67
C SER A 18 -10.79 4.40 2.33
N LEU A 19 -11.82 4.98 1.71
CA LEU A 19 -13.20 4.82 2.16
C LEU A 19 -13.67 3.36 2.07
N ASP A 20 -13.27 2.64 1.02
CA ASP A 20 -13.67 1.25 0.82
C ASP A 20 -13.09 0.33 1.91
N ILE A 21 -11.83 0.57 2.29
CA ILE A 21 -11.21 -0.15 3.42
C ILE A 21 -11.89 0.21 4.74
N ALA A 22 -12.22 1.49 4.95
CA ALA A 22 -12.92 1.93 6.16
C ALA A 22 -14.31 1.28 6.27
N GLN A 23 -15.06 1.21 5.18
CA GLN A 23 -16.36 0.54 5.15
C GLN A 23 -16.26 -0.96 5.49
N LEU A 24 -15.22 -1.63 5.01
CA LEU A 24 -14.97 -3.04 5.31
C LEU A 24 -14.82 -3.31 6.82
N PHE A 25 -14.27 -2.35 7.55
CA PHE A 25 -14.00 -2.47 8.99
C PHE A 25 -15.00 -1.73 9.89
N SER A 26 -15.97 -1.00 9.31
CA SER A 26 -16.87 -0.11 10.08
C SER A 26 -17.65 -0.81 11.20
N ASP A 27 -18.02 -2.06 10.99
CA ASP A 27 -18.83 -2.84 11.94
C ASP A 27 -17.99 -3.82 12.79
N ARG A 28 -16.65 -3.77 12.64
CA ARG A 28 -15.72 -4.65 13.35
C ARG A 28 -15.38 -4.07 14.72
N THR A 29 -15.78 -4.73 15.79
CA THR A 29 -15.50 -4.30 17.18
C THR A 29 -14.10 -4.69 17.69
N ASP A 30 -13.45 -5.63 17.01
CA ASP A 30 -12.09 -6.09 17.28
C ASP A 30 -11.02 -5.23 16.56
N ILE A 31 -11.44 -4.25 15.76
CA ILE A 31 -10.55 -3.35 15.03
C ILE A 31 -10.80 -1.90 15.45
N GLN A 32 -9.75 -1.22 15.87
CA GLN A 32 -9.78 0.23 16.02
C GLN A 32 -9.54 0.85 14.63
N LEU A 33 -10.58 1.43 14.05
CA LEU A 33 -10.51 2.04 12.72
C LEU A 33 -10.19 3.54 12.84
N ILE A 34 -9.18 3.99 12.09
CA ILE A 34 -8.84 5.40 11.90
C ILE A 34 -8.90 5.71 10.41
N LEU A 35 -9.93 6.45 10.00
CA LEU A 35 -10.04 6.96 8.64
C LEU A 35 -9.33 8.32 8.54
N LEU A 36 -8.30 8.38 7.72
CA LEU A 36 -7.58 9.62 7.42
C LEU A 36 -8.40 10.48 6.48
N GLY A 37 -8.87 11.63 6.97
CA GLY A 37 -9.60 12.60 6.16
C GLY A 37 -8.66 13.41 5.26
N GLY A 38 -9.25 14.29 4.46
CA GLY A 38 -8.56 15.17 3.52
C GLY A 38 -9.43 15.50 2.32
N GLN A 39 -8.81 15.76 1.19
CA GLN A 39 -9.50 15.97 -0.07
C GLN A 39 -9.92 14.61 -0.66
N TRP A 40 -11.21 14.50 -0.98
CA TRP A 40 -11.76 13.27 -1.58
C TRP A 40 -11.36 13.16 -3.05
N ASP A 41 -10.78 12.04 -3.41
CA ASP A 41 -10.52 11.61 -4.78
C ASP A 41 -11.49 10.48 -5.15
N SER A 42 -12.46 10.79 -6.02
CA SER A 42 -13.50 9.85 -6.41
C SER A 42 -13.01 8.75 -7.36
N GLU A 43 -11.95 9.00 -8.12
CA GLU A 43 -11.35 8.03 -9.03
C GLU A 43 -10.55 6.98 -8.27
N GLN A 44 -9.70 7.43 -7.35
CA GLN A 44 -8.89 6.55 -6.51
C GLN A 44 -9.65 6.02 -5.27
N ARG A 45 -10.81 6.59 -4.95
CA ARG A 45 -11.65 6.27 -3.78
C ARG A 45 -10.89 6.37 -2.46
N LEU A 46 -10.08 7.41 -2.34
CA LEU A 46 -9.30 7.70 -1.13
C LEU A 46 -9.26 9.20 -0.84
N PHE A 47 -8.85 9.54 0.37
CA PHE A 47 -8.52 10.89 0.77
C PHE A 47 -7.04 11.18 0.53
N ALA A 48 -6.73 12.37 0.06
CA ALA A 48 -5.38 12.81 -0.27
C ALA A 48 -5.19 14.29 0.07
N GLY A 49 -4.04 14.84 -0.31
CA GLY A 49 -3.68 16.23 -0.11
C GLY A 49 -3.02 16.51 1.24
N SER A 50 -2.72 17.77 1.50
CA SER A 50 -1.89 18.20 2.64
C SER A 50 -2.47 17.80 4.01
N ALA A 51 -3.80 17.81 4.16
CA ALA A 51 -4.45 17.40 5.40
C ALA A 51 -4.23 15.91 5.68
N THR A 52 -4.38 15.05 4.66
CA THR A 52 -4.12 13.61 4.79
C THR A 52 -2.67 13.34 5.13
N LEU A 53 -1.73 13.99 4.43
CA LEU A 53 -0.29 13.84 4.69
C LEU A 53 0.08 14.26 6.12
N SER A 54 -0.48 15.37 6.60
CA SER A 54 -0.27 15.85 7.97
C SER A 54 -0.82 14.87 9.02
N LEU A 55 -1.94 14.21 8.73
CA LEU A 55 -2.49 13.18 9.62
C LEU A 55 -1.63 11.92 9.63
N VAL A 56 -1.21 11.39 8.47
CA VAL A 56 -0.31 10.23 8.37
C VAL A 56 0.95 10.45 9.20
N ALA A 57 1.56 11.63 9.10
CA ALA A 57 2.80 11.97 9.79
C ALA A 57 2.71 11.91 11.32
N ARG A 58 1.49 11.94 11.88
CA ARG A 58 1.25 11.86 13.34
C ARG A 58 1.24 10.45 13.90
N TYR A 59 1.21 9.44 13.03
CA TYR A 59 1.15 8.04 13.42
C TYR A 59 2.50 7.34 13.24
N ARG A 60 2.65 6.21 13.91
CA ARG A 60 3.70 5.21 13.68
C ARG A 60 3.04 3.85 13.64
N ALA A 61 3.04 3.23 12.48
CA ALA A 61 2.48 1.90 12.27
C ALA A 61 3.59 0.84 12.30
N HIS A 62 3.23 -0.40 12.61
CA HIS A 62 4.14 -1.53 12.47
C HIS A 62 4.33 -1.88 10.99
N ILE A 63 3.24 -1.89 10.23
CA ILE A 63 3.22 -2.35 8.84
C ILE A 63 2.44 -1.35 7.98
N ALA A 64 3.01 -0.95 6.84
CA ALA A 64 2.27 -0.36 5.74
C ALA A 64 1.99 -1.43 4.68
N ILE A 65 0.73 -1.58 4.28
CA ILE A 65 0.34 -2.49 3.20
C ILE A 65 -0.13 -1.65 2.01
N LEU A 66 0.63 -1.67 0.93
CA LEU A 66 0.36 -0.91 -0.29
C LEU A 66 -0.09 -1.82 -1.43
N GLY A 67 -1.04 -1.34 -2.22
CA GLY A 67 -1.33 -1.90 -3.55
C GLY A 67 -0.48 -1.23 -4.61
N ALA A 68 0.03 -1.99 -5.56
CA ALA A 68 0.78 -1.45 -6.69
C ALA A 68 -0.15 -0.93 -7.79
N CYS A 69 0.16 0.26 -8.34
CA CYS A 69 -0.38 0.72 -9.62
C CYS A 69 0.50 0.20 -10.75
N ALA A 70 1.82 0.39 -10.63
CA ALA A 70 2.82 -0.14 -11.54
C ALA A 70 4.10 -0.51 -10.79
N LEU A 71 4.74 -1.60 -11.21
CA LEU A 71 5.92 -2.16 -10.57
C LEU A 71 6.94 -2.56 -11.63
N HIS A 72 8.17 -2.06 -11.48
CA HIS A 72 9.27 -2.34 -12.40
C HIS A 72 10.51 -2.77 -11.61
N ALA A 73 11.20 -3.82 -12.06
CA ALA A 73 12.32 -4.42 -11.33
C ALA A 73 13.45 -3.41 -11.05
N GLY A 74 13.76 -2.53 -12.01
CA GLY A 74 14.83 -1.53 -11.88
C GLY A 74 14.37 -0.17 -11.34
N LEU A 75 13.06 0.16 -11.45
CA LEU A 75 12.53 1.50 -11.09
C LEU A 75 11.65 1.48 -9.83
N GLY A 76 11.21 0.31 -9.39
CA GLY A 76 10.40 0.16 -8.20
C GLY A 76 8.91 0.41 -8.42
N LEU A 77 8.25 0.84 -7.35
CA LEU A 77 6.83 1.16 -7.28
C LEU A 77 6.56 2.58 -7.78
N SER A 78 5.61 2.72 -8.67
CA SER A 78 5.16 4.02 -9.18
C SER A 78 3.63 4.13 -9.25
N ALA A 79 3.14 5.36 -9.35
CA ALA A 79 1.72 5.69 -9.39
C ALA A 79 1.42 6.63 -10.57
N SER A 80 0.18 6.57 -11.07
CA SER A 80 -0.29 7.39 -12.18
C SER A 80 -0.63 8.83 -11.75
N GLN A 81 -0.86 9.06 -10.46
CA GLN A 81 -1.22 10.36 -9.90
C GLN A 81 -0.30 10.76 -8.75
N GLU A 82 0.09 12.04 -8.72
CA GLU A 82 0.99 12.60 -7.70
C GLU A 82 0.42 12.45 -6.29
N ALA A 83 -0.86 12.77 -6.11
CA ALA A 83 -1.52 12.72 -4.82
C ALA A 83 -1.53 11.30 -4.21
N ASP A 84 -1.73 10.26 -5.02
CA ASP A 84 -1.62 8.86 -4.59
C ASP A 84 -0.19 8.49 -4.23
N ALA A 85 0.79 8.92 -5.05
CA ALA A 85 2.21 8.70 -4.75
C ALA A 85 2.64 9.35 -3.43
N ASP A 86 2.19 10.58 -3.17
CA ASP A 86 2.49 11.29 -1.92
C ASP A 86 1.93 10.59 -0.69
N VAL A 87 0.69 10.12 -0.75
CA VAL A 87 0.07 9.36 0.33
C VAL A 87 0.83 8.05 0.58
N LYS A 88 1.18 7.31 -0.47
CA LYS A 88 1.96 6.06 -0.35
C LYS A 88 3.34 6.31 0.26
N ARG A 89 4.06 7.35 -0.20
CA ARG A 89 5.36 7.75 0.40
C ARG A 89 5.22 8.08 1.89
N ALA A 90 4.17 8.82 2.25
CA ALA A 90 3.90 9.17 3.65
C ALA A 90 3.58 7.93 4.51
N MET A 91 2.82 6.96 3.97
CA MET A 91 2.53 5.70 4.65
C MET A 91 3.79 4.87 4.90
N LEU A 92 4.69 4.78 3.92
CA LEU A 92 5.99 4.11 4.08
C LEU A 92 6.82 4.80 5.16
N ALA A 93 6.95 6.12 5.11
CA ALA A 93 7.71 6.90 6.10
C ALA A 93 7.16 6.78 7.53
N ALA A 94 5.86 6.49 7.68
CA ALA A 94 5.18 6.34 8.96
C ALA A 94 5.16 4.91 9.52
N SER A 95 5.80 3.94 8.87
CA SER A 95 5.74 2.53 9.27
C SER A 95 7.12 1.86 9.32
N ALA A 96 7.20 0.78 10.11
CA ALA A 96 8.44 0.03 10.32
C ALA A 96 8.68 -1.01 9.23
N GLU A 97 7.63 -1.69 8.77
CA GLU A 97 7.70 -2.67 7.70
C GLU A 97 6.83 -2.26 6.52
N HIS A 98 7.28 -2.59 5.31
CA HIS A 98 6.65 -2.23 4.05
C HIS A 98 6.27 -3.49 3.29
N TRP A 99 4.97 -3.71 3.13
CA TRP A 99 4.40 -4.82 2.41
C TRP A 99 3.74 -4.31 1.13
N LEU A 100 4.09 -4.89 0.00
CA LEU A 100 3.55 -4.52 -1.31
C LEU A 100 2.78 -5.68 -1.89
N VAL A 101 1.57 -5.41 -2.35
CA VAL A 101 0.70 -6.40 -2.99
C VAL A 101 0.47 -6.01 -4.44
N ALA A 102 0.78 -6.91 -5.36
CA ALA A 102 0.57 -6.70 -6.79
C ALA A 102 0.09 -7.99 -7.45
N ASP A 103 -0.68 -7.86 -8.51
CA ASP A 103 -0.93 -8.94 -9.44
C ASP A 103 -0.02 -8.80 -10.68
N HIS A 104 0.05 -9.85 -11.50
CA HIS A 104 0.91 -9.89 -12.68
C HIS A 104 0.61 -8.80 -13.72
N THR A 105 -0.57 -8.16 -13.67
CA THR A 105 -0.90 -7.06 -14.60
C THR A 105 -0.19 -5.76 -14.22
N LYS A 106 0.39 -5.69 -13.02
CA LYS A 106 1.07 -4.50 -12.49
C LYS A 106 2.58 -4.53 -12.67
N VAL A 107 3.17 -5.72 -12.95
CA VAL A 107 4.62 -5.87 -13.13
C VAL A 107 5.06 -5.47 -14.53
N ASN A 108 6.33 -5.09 -14.66
CA ASN A 108 6.97 -4.60 -15.89
C ASN A 108 6.32 -3.33 -16.46
N HIS A 109 5.67 -2.55 -15.61
CA HIS A 109 5.11 -1.25 -15.93
C HIS A 109 5.73 -0.15 -15.07
N CYS A 110 5.72 1.07 -15.60
CA CYS A 110 6.17 2.26 -14.90
C CYS A 110 5.18 3.40 -15.14
N GLU A 111 4.82 4.07 -14.07
CA GLU A 111 3.97 5.26 -14.06
C GLU A 111 4.83 6.50 -13.75
N PRO A 112 4.33 7.72 -14.03
CA PRO A 112 5.15 8.94 -13.91
C PRO A 112 5.66 9.26 -12.50
N TRP A 113 4.94 8.85 -11.45
CA TRP A 113 5.22 9.25 -10.08
C TRP A 113 5.86 8.12 -9.30
N LEU A 114 7.18 8.20 -9.07
CA LEU A 114 7.90 7.22 -8.26
C LEU A 114 7.45 7.27 -6.80
N VAL A 115 7.16 6.11 -6.23
CA VAL A 115 6.81 5.96 -4.81
C VAL A 115 7.99 5.46 -3.99
N ALA A 116 8.58 4.32 -4.38
CA ALA A 116 9.68 3.68 -3.66
C ALA A 116 10.46 2.75 -4.57
N GLY A 117 11.73 2.55 -4.29
CA GLY A 117 12.53 1.46 -4.86
C GLY A 117 12.11 0.11 -4.27
N LEU A 118 12.42 -0.99 -4.96
CA LEU A 118 12.18 -2.33 -4.41
C LEU A 118 13.00 -2.59 -3.13
N SER A 119 14.17 -1.97 -3.00
CA SER A 119 14.99 -2.04 -1.79
C SER A 119 14.33 -1.43 -0.53
N ASP A 120 13.30 -0.61 -0.71
CA ASP A 120 12.53 -0.05 0.39
C ASP A 120 11.36 -0.96 0.82
N ILE A 121 11.13 -2.06 0.10
CA ILE A 121 10.04 -3.01 0.34
C ILE A 121 10.61 -4.25 1.05
N HIS A 122 9.97 -4.66 2.14
CA HIS A 122 10.38 -5.82 2.92
C HIS A 122 9.70 -7.12 2.43
N HIS A 123 8.41 -7.03 2.07
CA HIS A 123 7.62 -8.16 1.59
C HIS A 123 6.86 -7.80 0.33
N LEU A 124 7.02 -8.61 -0.71
CA LEU A 124 6.29 -8.50 -1.98
C LEU A 124 5.38 -9.73 -2.15
N PHE A 125 4.08 -9.48 -2.26
CA PHE A 125 3.06 -10.51 -2.48
C PHE A 125 2.58 -10.44 -3.93
N LEU A 126 2.72 -11.54 -4.67
CA LEU A 126 2.35 -11.68 -6.07
C LEU A 126 1.40 -12.86 -6.28
N ASP A 127 0.59 -12.78 -7.32
CA ASP A 127 -0.28 -13.88 -7.75
C ASP A 127 0.47 -14.96 -8.55
N ARG A 128 1.67 -14.64 -9.08
CA ARG A 128 2.54 -15.56 -9.81
C ARG A 128 4.00 -15.10 -9.80
N PRO A 129 4.97 -15.99 -10.08
CA PRO A 129 6.38 -15.62 -10.17
C PRO A 129 6.62 -14.49 -11.21
N TRP A 130 7.53 -13.61 -10.88
CA TRP A 130 7.97 -12.50 -11.73
C TRP A 130 9.42 -12.74 -12.16
N ALA A 131 9.61 -13.12 -13.43
CA ALA A 131 10.89 -13.59 -13.94
C ALA A 131 12.00 -12.52 -13.96
N GLU A 132 11.62 -11.24 -14.14
CA GLU A 132 12.56 -10.13 -14.19
C GLU A 132 12.97 -9.61 -12.81
N LEU A 133 12.33 -10.11 -11.75
CA LEU A 133 12.72 -9.80 -10.38
C LEU A 133 14.02 -10.52 -10.06
N GLY A 134 15.08 -9.74 -9.84
CA GLY A 134 16.36 -10.28 -9.39
C GLY A 134 16.29 -10.81 -7.95
N ASP A 135 17.32 -11.57 -7.56
CA ASP A 135 17.49 -12.01 -6.19
C ASP A 135 17.98 -10.85 -5.32
N ASP A 136 17.12 -10.36 -4.42
CA ASP A 136 17.49 -9.42 -3.37
C ASP A 136 17.25 -10.10 -2.01
N PRO A 137 18.30 -10.37 -1.22
CA PRO A 137 18.16 -11.05 0.07
C PRO A 137 17.37 -10.22 1.11
N ALA A 138 17.21 -8.92 0.90
CA ALA A 138 16.43 -8.05 1.77
C ALA A 138 14.92 -8.07 1.44
N LEU A 139 14.53 -8.54 0.25
CA LEU A 139 13.15 -8.59 -0.21
C LEU A 139 12.60 -10.03 -0.10
N SER A 140 11.62 -10.22 0.77
CA SER A 140 10.90 -11.49 0.89
C SER A 140 9.75 -11.55 -0.13
N VAL A 141 9.82 -12.47 -1.09
CA VAL A 141 8.79 -12.63 -2.12
C VAL A 141 7.85 -13.79 -1.76
N HIS A 142 6.56 -13.51 -1.79
CA HIS A 142 5.49 -14.46 -1.49
C HIS A 142 4.59 -14.63 -2.71
N ILE A 143 4.43 -15.85 -3.17
CA ILE A 143 3.52 -16.15 -4.28
C ILE A 143 2.24 -16.73 -3.69
N ALA A 144 1.09 -16.20 -4.10
CA ALA A 144 -0.19 -16.73 -3.66
C ALA A 144 -0.38 -18.18 -4.17
N ASP A 145 -0.83 -19.05 -3.29
CA ASP A 145 -1.24 -20.40 -3.69
C ASP A 145 -2.47 -20.29 -4.61
N ALA A 146 -2.44 -21.07 -5.69
CA ALA A 146 -3.49 -21.08 -6.71
C ALA A 146 -4.79 -21.70 -6.18
#